data_ba5593a6d8e5de249532115bdb3b4664
#
_entry.id   ba5593a6d8e5de249532115bdb3b4664
#
_cell.length_a   1.000
_cell.length_b   1.000
_cell.length_c   1.000
_cell.angle_alpha   90.00
_cell.angle_beta   90.00
_cell.angle_gamma   90.00
#
_symmetry.space_group_name_H-M   'P 1'
#
loop_
_entity.id
_entity.type
_entity.pdbx_description
1 polymer ?
#
loop_
_entity_poly.entity_id
_entity_poly.type
_entity_poly.pdbx_seq_one_letter_code
_entity_poly.pdbx_strand_id
1 'polypeptide(L)'
;MNCNRKMMWLGVLVALALAQAGAQVLTADQTKKLAPNSFFFAGQSAAVQLRNATGLKNSAGKLLLAGLVDTTGYSTAIAEKYQGFLITETKLSFDGATLDPGAYGFGFKDGKFTVMNVAATDVFSIASQNDDQLKHPVPLKLEKDGAAYRLYAGRKYVVVKAD
;
A
#
# COMPACT_ATOMS: atom_id res chain seq x y z
N MET A 1 27.41 -68.29 19.50
CA MET A 1 27.87 -67.26 18.57
C MET A 1 26.61 -66.48 18.09
N ASN A 2 26.29 -65.40 18.77
CA ASN A 2 25.04 -64.57 18.48
C ASN A 2 25.46 -63.25 17.90
N CYS A 3 25.19 -63.09 16.64
CA CYS A 3 25.40 -61.81 15.92
C CYS A 3 24.15 -60.95 16.00
N ASN A 4 24.13 -60.04 16.97
CA ASN A 4 23.05 -59.04 17.09
C ASN A 4 23.30 -57.86 16.12
N ARG A 5 22.63 -57.87 14.99
CA ARG A 5 22.53 -56.69 14.09
C ARG A 5 21.46 -55.76 14.63
N LYS A 6 21.89 -54.75 15.38
CA LYS A 6 21.04 -53.61 15.71
C LYS A 6 20.90 -52.71 14.46
N MET A 7 19.74 -52.77 13.86
CA MET A 7 19.35 -51.92 12.74
C MET A 7 18.94 -50.56 13.30
N MET A 8 19.83 -49.58 13.17
CA MET A 8 19.62 -48.21 13.60
C MET A 8 18.81 -47.49 12.53
N TRP A 9 17.54 -47.26 12.81
CA TRP A 9 16.68 -46.41 11.97
C TRP A 9 17.05 -44.96 12.24
N LEU A 10 17.74 -44.32 11.29
CA LEU A 10 17.95 -42.88 11.27
C LEU A 10 16.66 -42.23 10.70
N GLY A 11 15.81 -41.74 11.58
CA GLY A 11 14.68 -40.93 11.20
C GLY A 11 15.16 -39.53 10.74
N VAL A 12 15.18 -39.29 9.45
CA VAL A 12 15.41 -37.95 8.91
C VAL A 12 14.13 -37.13 9.11
N LEU A 13 14.12 -36.32 10.14
CA LEU A 13 13.12 -35.28 10.34
C LEU A 13 13.41 -34.15 9.34
N VAL A 14 12.76 -34.18 8.19
CA VAL A 14 12.70 -33.02 7.29
C VAL A 14 11.76 -32.02 7.91
N ALA A 15 12.30 -31.05 8.65
CA ALA A 15 11.56 -29.88 9.07
C ALA A 15 11.28 -29.03 7.83
N LEU A 16 10.07 -29.11 7.27
CA LEU A 16 9.56 -28.13 6.31
C LEU A 16 9.41 -26.80 7.07
N ALA A 17 10.41 -25.92 6.94
CA ALA A 17 10.28 -24.54 7.31
C ALA A 17 9.28 -23.90 6.33
N LEU A 18 8.00 -23.86 6.70
CA LEU A 18 7.02 -23.01 6.07
C LEU A 18 7.47 -21.56 6.32
N ALA A 19 8.18 -21.00 5.34
CA ALA A 19 8.44 -19.56 5.31
C ALA A 19 7.08 -18.88 5.25
N GLN A 20 6.58 -18.42 6.39
CA GLN A 20 5.43 -17.52 6.44
C GLN A 20 5.88 -16.25 5.75
N ALA A 21 5.44 -16.07 4.52
CA ALA A 21 5.64 -14.82 3.79
C ALA A 21 4.83 -13.74 4.54
N GLY A 22 5.49 -13.06 5.47
CA GLY A 22 4.90 -11.92 6.17
C GLY A 22 4.55 -10.80 5.20
N ALA A 23 3.67 -9.92 5.60
CA ALA A 23 3.35 -8.73 4.81
C ALA A 23 4.63 -7.90 4.56
N GLN A 24 4.84 -7.50 3.30
CA GLN A 24 6.06 -6.79 2.87
C GLN A 24 5.73 -5.61 1.95
N VAL A 25 6.49 -4.54 2.10
CA VAL A 25 6.48 -3.42 1.15
C VAL A 25 7.18 -3.88 -0.14
N LEU A 26 6.56 -3.60 -1.28
CA LEU A 26 7.10 -3.96 -2.59
C LEU A 26 8.32 -3.09 -2.93
N THR A 27 9.28 -3.67 -3.65
CA THR A 27 10.37 -2.90 -4.25
C THR A 27 9.83 -1.98 -5.36
N ALA A 28 10.63 -0.97 -5.74
CA ALA A 28 10.27 -0.07 -6.83
C ALA A 28 10.00 -0.81 -8.16
N ASP A 29 10.80 -1.83 -8.47
CA ASP A 29 10.63 -2.61 -9.70
C ASP A 29 9.40 -3.52 -9.67
N GLN A 30 9.07 -4.10 -8.50
CA GLN A 30 7.84 -4.86 -8.32
C GLN A 30 6.61 -3.95 -8.45
N THR A 31 6.66 -2.78 -7.81
CA THR A 31 5.58 -1.79 -7.88
C THR A 31 5.33 -1.32 -9.31
N LYS A 32 6.40 -0.97 -10.07
CA LYS A 32 6.28 -0.55 -11.48
C LYS A 32 5.64 -1.59 -12.39
N LYS A 33 5.87 -2.88 -12.12
CA LYS A 33 5.27 -3.98 -12.90
C LYS A 33 3.80 -4.19 -12.60
N LEU A 34 3.33 -3.81 -11.41
CA LEU A 34 1.98 -4.04 -10.92
C LEU A 34 1.10 -2.80 -11.03
N ALA A 35 1.69 -1.60 -10.91
CA ALA A 35 0.95 -0.35 -10.99
C ALA A 35 0.45 -0.09 -12.42
N PRO A 36 -0.77 0.44 -12.60
CA PRO A 36 -1.27 0.81 -13.91
C PRO A 36 -0.51 2.01 -14.49
N ASN A 37 -0.42 2.13 -15.81
CA ASN A 37 0.18 3.28 -16.47
C ASN A 37 -0.73 4.52 -16.45
N SER A 38 -2.03 4.31 -16.29
CA SER A 38 -3.03 5.38 -16.15
C SER A 38 -4.11 4.97 -15.17
N PHE A 39 -4.76 5.95 -14.57
CA PHE A 39 -5.87 5.73 -13.64
C PHE A 39 -7.06 6.60 -14.04
N PHE A 40 -8.23 5.95 -14.17
CA PHE A 40 -9.47 6.65 -14.52
C PHE A 40 -10.11 7.22 -13.26
N PHE A 41 -10.35 8.53 -13.26
CA PHE A 41 -10.94 9.24 -12.15
C PHE A 41 -11.74 10.45 -12.63
N ALA A 42 -12.89 10.69 -12.04
CA ALA A 42 -13.74 11.85 -12.37
C ALA A 42 -14.00 12.06 -13.88
N GLY A 43 -14.24 10.94 -14.59
CA GLY A 43 -14.60 10.99 -16.01
C GLY A 43 -13.43 11.05 -17.00
N GLN A 44 -12.18 11.07 -16.54
CA GLN A 44 -11.00 11.08 -17.41
C GLN A 44 -9.85 10.24 -16.87
N SER A 45 -8.89 9.92 -17.72
CA SER A 45 -7.67 9.18 -17.34
C SER A 45 -6.52 10.12 -17.05
N ALA A 46 -5.82 9.87 -15.94
CA ALA A 46 -4.57 10.53 -15.60
C ALA A 46 -3.40 9.57 -15.79
N ALA A 47 -2.26 10.07 -16.29
CA ALA A 47 -1.03 9.29 -16.35
C ALA A 47 -0.50 9.04 -14.93
N VAL A 48 -0.08 7.80 -14.65
CA VAL A 48 0.50 7.42 -13.37
C VAL A 48 2.00 7.75 -13.37
N GLN A 49 2.45 8.39 -12.32
CA GLN A 49 3.87 8.66 -12.07
C GLN A 49 4.53 7.40 -11.46
N LEU A 50 4.90 6.44 -12.28
CA LEU A 50 5.41 5.12 -11.82
C LEU A 50 6.62 5.22 -10.88
N ARG A 51 7.41 6.30 -10.94
CA ARG A 51 8.52 6.56 -9.99
C ARG A 51 8.02 6.94 -8.59
N ASN A 52 6.81 7.45 -8.52
CA ASN A 52 6.12 7.88 -7.31
C ASN A 52 4.96 6.94 -7.01
N ALA A 53 5.18 5.65 -7.19
CA ALA A 53 4.28 4.58 -6.82
C ALA A 53 4.91 3.70 -5.76
N THR A 54 4.08 3.16 -4.87
CA THR A 54 4.46 2.27 -3.79
C THR A 54 3.39 1.20 -3.61
N GLY A 55 3.71 0.13 -2.93
CA GLY A 55 2.75 -0.92 -2.68
C GLY A 55 3.20 -1.86 -1.58
N LEU A 56 2.28 -2.66 -1.10
CA LEU A 56 2.57 -3.78 -0.21
C LEU A 56 1.81 -5.03 -0.66
N LYS A 57 2.33 -6.16 -0.26
CA LYS A 57 1.68 -7.46 -0.36
C LYS A 57 1.47 -7.97 1.07
N ASN A 58 0.22 -8.24 1.46
CA ASN A 58 -0.06 -8.75 2.79
C ASN A 58 0.30 -10.25 2.91
N SER A 59 0.17 -10.82 4.11
CA SER A 59 0.46 -12.24 4.37
C SER A 59 -0.40 -13.22 3.56
N ALA A 60 -1.60 -12.81 3.15
CA ALA A 60 -2.49 -13.58 2.27
C ALA A 60 -2.17 -13.41 0.77
N GLY A 61 -1.11 -12.66 0.43
CA GLY A 61 -0.73 -12.40 -0.96
C GLY A 61 -1.53 -11.30 -1.65
N LYS A 62 -2.42 -10.61 -0.93
CA LYS A 62 -3.23 -9.51 -1.45
C LYS A 62 -2.43 -8.21 -1.56
N LEU A 63 -2.76 -7.41 -2.55
CA LEU A 63 -2.04 -6.19 -2.89
C LEU A 63 -2.75 -4.94 -2.37
N LEU A 64 -1.94 -3.98 -1.94
CA LEU A 64 -2.26 -2.58 -1.86
C LEU A 64 -1.26 -1.84 -2.74
N LEU A 65 -1.75 -1.06 -3.69
CA LEU A 65 -0.96 -0.21 -4.58
C LEU A 65 -1.41 1.24 -4.42
N ALA A 66 -0.47 2.16 -4.36
CA ALA A 66 -0.72 3.60 -4.38
C ALA A 66 0.29 4.28 -5.30
N GLY A 67 -0.13 5.32 -5.99
CA GLY A 67 0.74 6.07 -6.89
C GLY A 67 0.24 7.47 -7.12
N LEU A 68 1.17 8.42 -7.31
CA LEU A 68 0.81 9.77 -7.74
C LEU A 68 0.43 9.77 -9.22
N VAL A 69 -0.43 10.69 -9.60
CA VAL A 69 -0.90 10.88 -10.97
C VAL A 69 -0.58 12.29 -11.46
N ASP A 70 -0.60 12.46 -12.77
CA ASP A 70 -0.59 13.78 -13.38
C ASP A 70 -2.00 14.33 -13.39
N THR A 71 -2.25 15.37 -12.61
CA THR A 71 -3.57 15.99 -12.48
C THR A 71 -3.81 17.12 -13.50
N THR A 72 -2.90 17.31 -14.46
CA THR A 72 -3.07 18.26 -15.56
C THR A 72 -4.36 17.92 -16.34
N GLY A 73 -5.21 18.90 -16.52
CA GLY A 73 -6.50 18.72 -17.22
C GLY A 73 -7.70 18.50 -16.29
N TYR A 74 -7.49 18.25 -15.00
CA TYR A 74 -8.59 18.30 -14.03
C TYR A 74 -8.94 19.73 -13.62
N SER A 75 -10.21 19.96 -13.26
CA SER A 75 -10.59 21.23 -12.65
C SER A 75 -9.79 21.50 -11.38
N THR A 76 -9.57 22.77 -11.05
CA THR A 76 -8.85 23.17 -9.84
C THR A 76 -9.44 22.52 -8.59
N ALA A 77 -10.76 22.46 -8.48
CA ALA A 77 -11.45 21.85 -7.33
C ALA A 77 -11.13 20.35 -7.16
N ILE A 78 -10.96 19.61 -8.26
CA ILE A 78 -10.56 18.20 -8.22
C ILE A 78 -9.05 18.09 -7.98
N ALA A 79 -8.22 18.80 -8.73
CA ALA A 79 -6.76 18.73 -8.65
C ALA A 79 -6.22 19.07 -7.25
N GLU A 80 -6.92 19.94 -6.50
CA GLU A 80 -6.55 20.28 -5.13
C GLU A 80 -6.67 19.13 -4.14
N LYS A 81 -7.60 18.21 -4.33
CA LYS A 81 -7.84 17.06 -3.43
C LYS A 81 -7.48 15.70 -4.01
N TYR A 82 -7.28 15.61 -5.32
CA TYR A 82 -6.87 14.39 -6.01
C TYR A 82 -5.40 14.45 -6.37
N GLN A 83 -4.56 13.62 -5.73
CA GLN A 83 -3.12 13.59 -5.94
C GLN A 83 -2.65 12.23 -6.47
N GLY A 84 -3.39 11.18 -6.19
CA GLY A 84 -3.00 9.83 -6.56
C GLY A 84 -4.13 8.83 -6.51
N PHE A 85 -3.81 7.61 -6.92
CA PHE A 85 -4.70 6.46 -6.84
C PHE A 85 -4.31 5.54 -5.68
N LEU A 86 -5.30 4.80 -5.20
CA LEU A 86 -5.14 3.72 -4.22
C LEU A 86 -5.99 2.54 -4.69
N ILE A 87 -5.35 1.40 -4.94
CA ILE A 87 -6.01 0.15 -5.33
C ILE A 87 -5.72 -0.88 -4.24
N THR A 88 -6.75 -1.52 -3.71
CA THR A 88 -6.59 -2.54 -2.69
C THR A 88 -7.43 -3.77 -2.98
N GLU A 89 -6.83 -4.95 -2.80
CA GLU A 89 -7.49 -6.26 -2.90
C GLU A 89 -7.98 -6.77 -1.54
N THR A 90 -7.72 -6.01 -0.47
CA THR A 90 -8.10 -6.35 0.89
C THR A 90 -8.71 -5.16 1.60
N LYS A 91 -9.42 -5.39 2.69
CA LYS A 91 -9.92 -4.33 3.55
C LYS A 91 -8.76 -3.59 4.20
N LEU A 92 -8.84 -2.27 4.19
CA LEU A 92 -7.87 -1.41 4.86
C LEU A 92 -8.51 -0.76 6.07
N SER A 93 -7.76 -0.66 7.15
CA SER A 93 -8.15 0.07 8.36
C SER A 93 -7.22 1.26 8.54
N PHE A 94 -7.82 2.43 8.71
CA PHE A 94 -7.15 3.68 9.06
C PHE A 94 -7.57 4.10 10.47
N ASP A 95 -6.92 5.12 11.02
CA ASP A 95 -7.36 5.69 12.28
C ASP A 95 -8.71 6.41 12.11
N GLY A 96 -9.79 5.77 12.58
CA GLY A 96 -11.16 6.27 12.49
C GLY A 96 -11.91 5.95 11.20
N ALA A 97 -11.34 5.18 10.24
CA ALA A 97 -12.02 4.83 9.00
C ALA A 97 -11.62 3.46 8.48
N THR A 98 -12.47 2.85 7.67
CA THR A 98 -12.19 1.61 6.93
C THR A 98 -12.45 1.80 5.45
N LEU A 99 -11.76 1.04 4.62
CA LEU A 99 -11.90 1.05 3.17
C LEU A 99 -12.02 -0.38 2.66
N ASP A 100 -13.07 -0.67 1.93
CA ASP A 100 -13.28 -1.97 1.30
C ASP A 100 -12.37 -2.15 0.08
N PRO A 101 -12.13 -3.40 -0.39
CA PRO A 101 -11.40 -3.64 -1.63
C PRO A 101 -11.97 -2.84 -2.80
N GLY A 102 -11.09 -2.22 -3.59
CA GLY A 102 -11.52 -1.39 -4.70
C GLY A 102 -10.42 -0.47 -5.23
N ALA A 103 -10.84 0.46 -6.10
CA ALA A 103 -10.00 1.48 -6.71
C ALA A 103 -10.52 2.87 -6.33
N TYR A 104 -9.63 3.73 -5.86
CA TYR A 104 -9.95 5.00 -5.24
C TYR A 104 -8.95 6.09 -5.65
N GLY A 105 -9.42 7.33 -5.65
CA GLY A 105 -8.55 8.50 -5.63
C GLY A 105 -8.23 8.90 -4.19
N PHE A 106 -7.07 9.53 -3.97
CA PHE A 106 -6.73 10.10 -2.67
C PHE A 106 -5.96 11.40 -2.79
N GLY A 107 -5.92 12.14 -1.70
CA GLY A 107 -5.04 13.28 -1.55
C GLY A 107 -4.88 13.75 -0.10
N PHE A 108 -3.82 14.51 0.11
CA PHE A 108 -3.49 15.16 1.38
C PHE A 108 -3.66 16.68 1.23
N LYS A 109 -4.66 17.23 1.88
CA LYS A 109 -4.93 18.68 1.86
C LYS A 109 -5.36 19.16 3.24
N ASP A 110 -4.90 20.33 3.66
CA ASP A 110 -5.31 21.02 4.88
C ASP A 110 -5.27 20.13 6.14
N GLY A 111 -4.19 19.35 6.32
CA GLY A 111 -4.02 18.44 7.45
C GLY A 111 -4.93 17.22 7.43
N LYS A 112 -5.56 16.91 6.30
CA LYS A 112 -6.44 15.76 6.10
C LYS A 112 -5.95 14.85 4.99
N PHE A 113 -6.25 13.57 5.13
CA PHE A 113 -6.18 12.55 4.10
C PHE A 113 -7.60 12.21 3.68
N THR A 114 -7.91 12.45 2.42
CA THR A 114 -9.24 12.18 1.85
C THR A 114 -9.14 11.05 0.83
N VAL A 115 -10.02 10.08 0.94
CA VAL A 115 -10.21 9.02 -0.05
C VAL A 115 -11.53 9.25 -0.76
N MET A 116 -11.50 9.14 -2.08
CA MET A 116 -12.63 9.36 -2.97
C MET A 116 -12.87 8.13 -3.84
N ASN A 117 -14.12 7.85 -4.18
CA ASN A 117 -14.42 6.88 -5.21
C ASN A 117 -14.05 7.43 -6.60
N VAL A 118 -14.10 6.59 -7.63
CA VAL A 118 -13.71 6.98 -9.00
C VAL A 118 -14.60 8.07 -9.63
N ALA A 119 -15.76 8.35 -9.04
CA ALA A 119 -16.64 9.45 -9.41
C ALA A 119 -16.31 10.77 -8.69
N ALA A 120 -15.19 10.84 -7.95
CA ALA A 120 -14.73 11.96 -7.14
C ALA A 120 -15.62 12.29 -5.94
N THR A 121 -16.45 11.36 -5.48
CA THR A 121 -17.20 11.49 -4.23
C THR A 121 -16.34 11.05 -3.06
N ASP A 122 -16.29 11.85 -2.01
CA ASP A 122 -15.54 11.55 -0.80
C ASP A 122 -16.12 10.29 -0.11
N VAL A 123 -15.29 9.28 0.13
CA VAL A 123 -15.63 8.08 0.90
C VAL A 123 -15.42 8.38 2.39
N PHE A 124 -14.27 8.94 2.73
CA PHE A 124 -13.97 9.47 4.05
C PHE A 124 -12.86 10.52 3.99
N SER A 125 -12.75 11.29 5.06
CA SER A 125 -11.66 12.23 5.29
C SER A 125 -11.24 12.14 6.75
N ILE A 126 -9.95 11.88 7.00
CA ILE A 126 -9.37 11.73 8.35
C ILE A 126 -8.19 12.69 8.52
N ALA A 127 -7.81 12.96 9.76
CA ALA A 127 -6.63 13.77 10.04
C ALA A 127 -5.36 13.07 9.53
N SER A 128 -4.47 13.80 8.88
CA SER A 128 -3.11 13.36 8.58
C SER A 128 -2.15 13.86 9.65
N GLN A 129 -1.09 13.09 9.86
CA GLN A 129 0.00 13.44 10.76
C GLN A 129 1.16 14.06 9.97
N ASN A 130 2.06 14.76 10.67
CA ASN A 130 3.28 15.30 10.09
C ASN A 130 4.50 14.67 10.75
N ASP A 131 5.47 14.25 9.95
CA ASP A 131 6.72 13.67 10.43
C ASP A 131 7.84 14.70 10.31
N ASP A 132 8.09 15.41 11.41
CA ASP A 132 9.12 16.45 11.50
C ASP A 132 10.54 15.86 11.56
N GLN A 133 10.68 14.56 11.84
CA GLN A 133 11.97 13.87 11.88
C GLN A 133 12.45 13.45 10.48
N LEU A 134 11.59 13.47 9.49
CA LEU A 134 11.95 13.12 8.13
C LEU A 134 12.91 14.18 7.56
N LYS A 135 14.16 13.81 7.26
CA LYS A 135 15.18 14.75 6.74
C LYS A 135 14.73 15.44 5.46
N HIS A 136 14.13 14.67 4.54
CA HIS A 136 13.63 15.16 3.26
C HIS A 136 12.21 14.67 3.02
N PRO A 137 11.31 15.53 2.50
CA PRO A 137 9.99 15.09 2.08
C PRO A 137 10.11 14.03 0.98
N VAL A 138 9.21 13.06 0.98
CA VAL A 138 9.15 12.00 -0.05
C VAL A 138 7.90 12.20 -0.91
N PRO A 139 7.95 11.97 -2.23
CA PRO A 139 6.77 12.13 -3.07
C PRO A 139 5.63 11.20 -2.63
N LEU A 140 5.90 9.92 -2.56
CA LEU A 140 4.99 8.89 -2.02
C LEU A 140 5.81 7.70 -1.52
N LYS A 141 5.45 7.16 -0.34
CA LYS A 141 6.15 6.02 0.25
C LYS A 141 5.25 5.27 1.21
N LEU A 142 5.31 3.94 1.17
CA LEU A 142 4.86 3.09 2.26
C LEU A 142 6.06 2.67 3.10
N GLU A 143 5.93 2.79 4.41
CA GLU A 143 6.94 2.37 5.37
C GLU A 143 6.30 1.52 6.46
N LYS A 144 6.96 0.42 6.83
CA LYS A 144 6.46 -0.47 7.89
C LYS A 144 6.61 0.21 9.25
N ASP A 145 5.55 0.19 10.05
CA ASP A 145 5.49 0.71 11.41
C ASP A 145 4.82 -0.32 12.33
N GLY A 146 5.62 -1.20 12.90
CA GLY A 146 5.13 -2.33 13.69
C GLY A 146 4.24 -3.28 12.88
N ALA A 147 2.98 -3.41 13.28
CA ALA A 147 1.95 -4.20 12.60
C ALA A 147 1.17 -3.39 11.53
N ALA A 148 1.48 -2.12 11.38
CA ALA A 148 0.85 -1.20 10.44
C ALA A 148 1.87 -0.64 9.44
N TYR A 149 1.42 0.26 8.59
CA TYR A 149 2.24 0.97 7.62
C TYR A 149 1.91 2.46 7.67
N ARG A 150 2.91 3.30 7.43
CA ARG A 150 2.70 4.72 7.17
C ARG A 150 2.70 4.97 5.67
N LEU A 151 1.63 5.55 5.17
CA LEU A 151 1.57 6.06 3.80
C LEU A 151 1.93 7.55 3.83
N TYR A 152 3.11 7.87 3.33
CA TYR A 152 3.64 9.23 3.25
C TYR A 152 3.33 9.90 1.92
N ALA A 153 3.04 11.19 1.97
CA ALA A 153 3.13 12.13 0.86
C ALA A 153 3.77 13.44 1.38
N GLY A 154 4.97 13.74 0.92
CA GLY A 154 5.81 14.78 1.53
C GLY A 154 6.26 14.39 2.93
N ARG A 155 5.91 15.20 3.93
CA ARG A 155 6.09 14.90 5.36
C ARG A 155 4.80 14.44 6.03
N LYS A 156 3.67 14.52 5.33
CA LYS A 156 2.37 14.10 5.85
C LYS A 156 2.24 12.60 5.70
N TYR A 157 1.57 11.95 6.65
CA TYR A 157 1.28 10.53 6.58
C TYR A 157 -0.01 10.16 7.27
N VAL A 158 -0.52 9.00 6.92
CA VAL A 158 -1.58 8.28 7.64
C VAL A 158 -1.11 6.87 7.94
N VAL A 159 -1.63 6.32 9.03
CA VAL A 159 -1.38 4.91 9.41
C VAL A 159 -2.44 4.04 8.76
N VAL A 160 -2.00 2.98 8.07
CA VAL A 160 -2.88 2.02 7.40
C VAL A 160 -2.50 0.59 7.80
N LYS A 161 -3.51 -0.24 8.02
CA LYS A 161 -3.39 -1.70 8.21
C LYS A 161 -4.10 -2.38 7.05
N ALA A 162 -3.49 -3.43 6.51
CA ALA A 162 -4.07 -4.28 5.47
C ALA A 162 -4.37 -5.65 6.11
N ASP A 163 -5.64 -5.98 6.18
CA ASP A 163 -6.15 -7.23 6.80
C ASP A 163 -5.90 -8.45 5.88
#